data_fd0f70e25bc1c202efad1db20cee5202
#
_entry.id   fd0f70e25bc1c202efad1db20cee5202
#
_cell.length_a   1.000
_cell.length_b   1.000
_cell.length_c   1.000
_cell.angle_alpha   90.00
_cell.angle_beta   90.00
_cell.angle_gamma   90.00
#
_symmetry.space_group_name_H-M   'P 1'
#
loop_
_entity.id
_entity.type
_entity.pdbx_description
1 polymer ?
#
loop_
_entity_poly.entity_id
_entity_poly.type
_entity_poly.pdbx_seq_one_letter_code
_entity_poly.pdbx_strand_id
1 'polypeptide(L)'
;EIMPSLVGSEMCIRDSIHTGNKCVIIMVDNTIYNPGLADKLRGILSIYSLCKEKHIDFKINWTYPFELTEYLLPNKINWIIEQEKIKYALSDSKIVVIDTLPNIHASQQSIIDKKIFDDTVLNSQYLQYHIYTNSIIHTQAFPNLFRELFTPSDKLQSLIDLHHKNIGEKYVAASFRFLELLGDFKDSEGMDEILPPREQKLLIEQCYIELKKFIDTLPEFCKILVTSDSERFLAK
;
A
#
# COMPACT_ATOMS: atom_id res chain seq x y z
N GLU A 1 29.07 -67.38 14.34
CA GLU A 1 28.47 -66.16 14.94
C GLU A 1 28.33 -65.16 13.89
N ILE A 2 27.06 -64.86 13.52
CA ILE A 2 26.69 -63.93 12.49
C ILE A 2 26.30 -62.66 13.22
N MET A 3 27.06 -61.59 13.00
CA MET A 3 26.66 -60.25 13.49
C MET A 3 25.47 -59.76 12.71
N PRO A 4 24.38 -59.24 13.35
CA PRO A 4 23.30 -58.63 12.65
C PRO A 4 23.71 -57.22 12.18
N SER A 5 23.52 -56.97 10.89
CA SER A 5 23.62 -55.69 10.22
C SER A 5 22.69 -54.68 10.90
N LEU A 6 23.26 -53.59 11.44
CA LEU A 6 22.53 -52.40 11.81
C LEU A 6 22.05 -51.70 10.53
N VAL A 7 20.87 -52.06 10.08
CA VAL A 7 20.13 -51.25 9.13
C VAL A 7 19.77 -49.95 9.87
N GLY A 8 20.39 -48.86 9.46
CA GLY A 8 20.08 -47.54 9.97
C GLY A 8 18.60 -47.24 9.73
N SER A 9 17.86 -47.04 10.82
CA SER A 9 16.58 -46.37 10.77
C SER A 9 16.85 -44.97 10.26
N GLU A 10 16.47 -44.68 9.02
CA GLU A 10 16.26 -43.32 8.59
C GLU A 10 15.24 -42.71 9.55
N MET A 11 15.80 -41.96 10.50
CA MET A 11 15.03 -41.09 11.36
C MET A 11 14.48 -40.00 10.43
N CYS A 12 13.30 -40.24 9.83
CA CYS A 12 12.48 -39.20 9.27
C CYS A 12 12.24 -38.22 10.41
N ILE A 13 13.05 -37.19 10.49
CA ILE A 13 12.70 -35.94 11.16
C ILE A 13 11.53 -35.40 10.35
N ARG A 14 10.32 -35.87 10.64
CA ARG A 14 9.13 -35.11 10.39
C ARG A 14 9.26 -33.91 11.30
N ASP A 15 9.82 -32.83 10.75
CA ASP A 15 9.71 -31.53 11.34
C ASP A 15 8.22 -31.36 11.67
N SER A 16 7.94 -31.34 12.96
CA SER A 16 6.63 -31.00 13.47
C SER A 16 6.37 -29.59 12.95
N ILE A 17 5.60 -29.49 11.87
CA ILE A 17 5.07 -28.23 11.39
C ILE A 17 4.41 -27.61 12.61
N HIS A 18 5.04 -26.58 13.16
CA HIS A 18 4.43 -25.79 14.21
C HIS A 18 3.11 -25.28 13.65
N THR A 19 2.01 -25.86 14.11
CA THR A 19 0.63 -25.44 13.82
C THR A 19 0.28 -24.15 14.57
N GLY A 20 1.25 -23.32 14.88
CA GLY A 20 1.03 -21.93 15.29
C GLY A 20 0.49 -21.17 14.10
N ASN A 21 -0.63 -20.47 14.27
CA ASN A 21 -1.22 -19.68 13.21
C ASN A 21 -0.19 -18.66 12.71
N LYS A 22 0.19 -18.78 11.44
CA LYS A 22 1.05 -17.81 10.77
C LYS A 22 0.37 -16.46 10.77
N CYS A 23 1.14 -15.41 11.02
CA CYS A 23 0.66 -14.03 10.98
C CYS A 23 1.48 -13.24 9.96
N VAL A 24 0.80 -12.60 9.03
CA VAL A 24 1.37 -11.65 8.09
C VAL A 24 1.12 -10.24 8.61
N ILE A 25 2.20 -9.46 8.73
CA ILE A 25 2.16 -8.06 9.17
C ILE A 25 2.67 -7.20 8.03
N ILE A 26 1.82 -6.33 7.48
CA ILE A 26 2.28 -5.28 6.57
C ILE A 26 2.98 -4.22 7.38
N MET A 27 4.20 -3.89 6.98
CA MET A 27 5.06 -2.92 7.66
C MET A 27 5.13 -1.61 6.86
N VAL A 28 4.78 -0.50 7.51
CA VAL A 28 4.91 0.87 7.01
C VAL A 28 5.50 1.71 8.14
N ASP A 29 6.80 1.56 8.36
CA ASP A 29 7.52 2.06 9.54
C ASP A 29 8.77 2.88 9.20
N ASN A 30 8.95 3.25 7.94
CA ASN A 30 10.13 3.94 7.42
C ASN A 30 11.45 3.13 7.43
N THR A 31 11.39 1.83 7.72
CA THR A 31 12.59 0.97 7.73
C THR A 31 13.06 0.66 6.31
N ILE A 32 12.11 0.39 5.42
CA ILE A 32 12.33 0.17 3.99
C ILE A 32 11.55 1.22 3.23
N TYR A 33 12.15 1.74 2.13
CA TYR A 33 11.48 2.71 1.27
C TYR A 33 10.08 2.26 0.89
N ASN A 34 9.14 3.18 1.03
CA ASN A 34 7.75 2.88 0.87
C ASN A 34 7.10 4.04 0.10
N PRO A 35 6.60 3.80 -1.11
CA PRO A 35 6.09 4.83 -2.00
C PRO A 35 4.83 5.53 -1.46
N GLY A 36 4.15 6.28 -2.31
CA GLY A 36 2.99 7.11 -1.97
C GLY A 36 1.83 6.35 -1.29
N LEU A 37 0.92 7.09 -0.67
CA LEU A 37 -0.23 6.55 0.08
C LEU A 37 -1.04 5.53 -0.72
N ALA A 38 -1.31 5.81 -2.00
CA ALA A 38 -2.11 4.92 -2.85
C ALA A 38 -1.40 3.57 -3.10
N ASP A 39 -0.08 3.59 -3.25
CA ASP A 39 0.72 2.39 -3.47
C ASP A 39 0.77 1.52 -2.22
N LYS A 40 0.93 2.15 -1.04
CA LYS A 40 0.84 1.48 0.25
C LYS A 40 -0.51 0.78 0.44
N LEU A 41 -1.60 1.50 0.19
CA LEU A 41 -2.95 0.94 0.30
C LEU A 41 -3.17 -0.21 -0.70
N ARG A 42 -2.67 -0.09 -1.94
CA ARG A 42 -2.73 -1.19 -2.92
C ARG A 42 -1.97 -2.41 -2.46
N GLY A 43 -0.77 -2.22 -1.93
CA GLY A 43 0.04 -3.30 -1.34
C GLY A 43 -0.70 -4.01 -0.20
N ILE A 44 -1.25 -3.23 0.75
CA ILE A 44 -2.05 -3.77 1.85
C ILE A 44 -3.21 -4.63 1.34
N LEU A 45 -4.02 -4.10 0.41
CA LEU A 45 -5.19 -4.81 -0.11
C LEU A 45 -4.79 -6.08 -0.89
N SER A 46 -3.67 -6.04 -1.61
CA SER A 46 -3.13 -7.19 -2.34
C SER A 46 -2.74 -8.31 -1.39
N ILE A 47 -1.96 -8.01 -0.36
CA ILE A 47 -1.54 -9.01 0.62
C ILE A 47 -2.70 -9.50 1.47
N TYR A 48 -3.61 -8.59 1.87
CA TYR A 48 -4.83 -8.99 2.57
C TYR A 48 -5.65 -10.00 1.75
N SER A 49 -5.79 -9.77 0.44
CA SER A 49 -6.49 -10.72 -0.44
C SER A 49 -5.90 -12.12 -0.42
N LEU A 50 -4.55 -12.22 -0.44
CA LEU A 50 -3.85 -13.50 -0.33
C LEU A 50 -4.02 -14.14 1.04
N CYS A 51 -3.87 -13.36 2.11
CA CYS A 51 -4.08 -13.86 3.47
C CYS A 51 -5.50 -14.39 3.67
N LYS A 52 -6.50 -13.70 3.13
CA LYS A 52 -7.90 -14.12 3.18
C LYS A 52 -8.12 -15.43 2.41
N GLU A 53 -7.57 -15.55 1.20
CA GLU A 53 -7.63 -16.77 0.39
C GLU A 53 -6.99 -17.97 1.11
N LYS A 54 -5.90 -17.74 1.82
CA LYS A 54 -5.10 -18.78 2.48
C LYS A 54 -5.41 -18.97 3.97
N HIS A 55 -6.39 -18.23 4.51
CA HIS A 55 -6.77 -18.25 5.93
C HIS A 55 -5.60 -17.97 6.89
N ILE A 56 -4.76 -17.00 6.53
CA ILE A 56 -3.62 -16.53 7.33
C ILE A 56 -4.04 -15.29 8.11
N ASP A 57 -3.63 -15.19 9.38
CA ASP A 57 -3.85 -13.99 10.19
C ASP A 57 -3.16 -12.78 9.57
N PHE A 58 -3.86 -11.65 9.52
CA PHE A 58 -3.43 -10.44 8.82
C PHE A 58 -3.45 -9.24 9.76
N LYS A 59 -2.31 -8.52 9.81
CA LYS A 59 -2.13 -7.33 10.62
C LYS A 59 -1.46 -6.22 9.81
N ILE A 60 -1.56 -4.99 10.33
CA ILE A 60 -0.92 -3.81 9.76
C ILE A 60 -0.18 -3.09 10.89
N ASN A 61 1.10 -2.85 10.69
CA ASN A 61 1.93 -1.96 11.49
C ASN A 61 2.27 -0.74 10.63
N TRP A 62 1.48 0.32 10.75
CA TRP A 62 1.66 1.56 10.01
C TRP A 62 1.86 2.71 11.00
N THR A 63 3.12 3.11 11.14
CA THR A 63 3.56 4.16 12.08
C THR A 63 4.21 5.36 11.39
N TYR A 64 4.43 5.29 10.06
CA TYR A 64 5.07 6.37 9.30
C TYR A 64 4.32 6.67 7.99
N PRO A 65 4.16 7.96 7.61
CA PRO A 65 4.55 9.20 8.29
C PRO A 65 3.57 9.64 9.39
N PHE A 66 2.53 8.85 9.63
CA PHE A 66 1.52 9.07 10.67
C PHE A 66 0.95 7.73 11.11
N GLU A 67 0.30 7.68 12.26
CA GLU A 67 -0.43 6.48 12.70
C GLU A 67 -1.68 6.29 11.85
N LEU A 68 -1.81 5.14 11.19
CA LEU A 68 -2.95 4.86 10.29
C LEU A 68 -4.30 5.01 11.02
N THR A 69 -4.35 4.63 12.28
CA THR A 69 -5.54 4.70 13.13
C THR A 69 -6.06 6.12 13.40
N GLU A 70 -5.26 7.16 13.09
CA GLU A 70 -5.76 8.53 13.11
C GLU A 70 -6.83 8.80 12.04
N TYR A 71 -6.79 8.06 10.93
CA TYR A 71 -7.67 8.29 9.78
C TYR A 71 -8.53 7.09 9.42
N LEU A 72 -8.00 5.87 9.57
CA LEU A 72 -8.70 4.64 9.21
C LEU A 72 -8.72 3.68 10.40
N LEU A 73 -9.90 3.15 10.69
CA LEU A 73 -10.12 2.19 11.78
C LEU A 73 -10.47 0.81 11.20
N PRO A 74 -10.25 -0.27 11.97
CA PRO A 74 -10.73 -1.60 11.60
C PRO A 74 -12.24 -1.62 11.36
N ASN A 75 -12.67 -2.30 10.29
CA ASN A 75 -14.10 -2.52 10.03
C ASN A 75 -14.48 -3.99 10.34
N LYS A 76 -14.43 -4.88 9.35
CA LYS A 76 -14.80 -6.29 9.53
C LYS A 76 -13.65 -7.13 10.11
N ILE A 77 -12.43 -6.70 9.92
CA ILE A 77 -11.23 -7.40 10.36
C ILE A 77 -10.43 -6.50 11.28
N ASN A 78 -10.09 -7.01 12.46
CA ASN A 78 -9.16 -6.32 13.36
C ASN A 78 -7.71 -6.54 12.90
N TRP A 79 -7.21 -5.60 12.13
CA TRP A 79 -5.85 -5.59 11.61
C TRP A 79 -4.85 -4.89 12.53
N ILE A 80 -5.27 -4.30 13.64
CA ILE A 80 -4.37 -3.64 14.60
C ILE A 80 -3.47 -4.69 15.25
N ILE A 81 -2.20 -4.34 15.43
CA ILE A 81 -1.24 -5.12 16.20
C ILE A 81 -0.59 -4.22 17.26
N GLU A 82 -0.46 -4.73 18.47
CA GLU A 82 0.29 -4.09 19.54
C GLU A 82 1.79 -4.26 19.30
N GLN A 83 2.60 -3.24 19.52
CA GLN A 83 4.03 -3.24 19.22
C GLN A 83 4.78 -4.39 19.94
N GLU A 84 4.35 -4.72 21.16
CA GLU A 84 4.93 -5.79 21.98
C GLU A 84 4.71 -7.20 21.39
N LYS A 85 3.72 -7.31 20.48
CA LYS A 85 3.41 -8.58 19.80
C LYS A 85 4.20 -8.76 18.50
N ILE A 86 4.88 -7.73 18.03
CA ILE A 86 5.73 -7.80 16.84
C ILE A 86 7.05 -8.46 17.25
N LYS A 87 7.36 -9.59 16.62
CA LYS A 87 8.57 -10.35 16.90
C LYS A 87 9.65 -9.97 15.88
N TYR A 88 10.82 -9.57 16.38
CA TYR A 88 11.95 -9.19 15.53
C TYR A 88 13.10 -10.23 15.54
N ALA A 89 12.98 -11.28 16.35
CA ALA A 89 13.98 -12.34 16.37
C ALA A 89 13.96 -13.13 15.05
N LEU A 90 15.12 -13.36 14.46
CA LEU A 90 15.28 -14.09 13.20
C LEU A 90 14.79 -15.55 13.26
N SER A 91 14.63 -16.11 14.45
CA SER A 91 14.01 -17.42 14.67
C SER A 91 12.49 -17.41 14.49
N ASP A 92 11.84 -16.29 14.78
CA ASP A 92 10.38 -16.17 14.90
C ASP A 92 9.75 -15.42 13.73
N SER A 93 10.51 -14.54 13.09
CA SER A 93 10.00 -13.67 12.04
C SER A 93 10.90 -13.64 10.81
N LYS A 94 10.29 -13.35 9.66
CA LYS A 94 10.96 -13.18 8.38
C LYS A 94 10.53 -11.88 7.71
N ILE A 95 11.51 -11.09 7.28
CA ILE A 95 11.28 -9.92 6.44
C ILE A 95 11.12 -10.38 4.99
N VAL A 96 10.10 -9.87 4.32
CA VAL A 96 9.78 -10.15 2.92
C VAL A 96 9.54 -8.84 2.21
N VAL A 97 10.31 -8.59 1.16
CA VAL A 97 10.12 -7.43 0.29
C VAL A 97 9.54 -7.93 -1.03
N ILE A 98 8.36 -7.38 -1.38
CA ILE A 98 7.71 -7.67 -2.65
C ILE A 98 7.56 -6.33 -3.36
N ASP A 99 8.42 -6.07 -4.33
CA ASP A 99 8.49 -4.79 -5.02
C ASP A 99 8.24 -4.94 -6.52
N THR A 100 7.74 -3.87 -7.13
CA THR A 100 7.49 -3.82 -8.56
C THR A 100 8.82 -3.83 -9.32
N LEU A 101 9.03 -4.82 -10.15
CA LEU A 101 10.24 -4.93 -10.98
C LEU A 101 10.12 -4.00 -12.20
N PRO A 102 11.19 -3.29 -12.57
CA PRO A 102 11.18 -2.42 -13.74
C PRO A 102 10.98 -3.24 -15.02
N ASN A 103 10.25 -2.67 -15.98
CA ASN A 103 10.01 -3.23 -17.32
C ASN A 103 9.24 -4.56 -17.37
N ILE A 104 8.52 -4.92 -16.32
CA ILE A 104 7.64 -6.09 -16.30
C ILE A 104 6.18 -5.64 -16.44
N HIS A 105 5.43 -6.33 -17.30
CA HIS A 105 3.99 -6.07 -17.45
C HIS A 105 3.23 -6.43 -16.15
N ALA A 106 2.24 -5.62 -15.76
CA ALA A 106 1.51 -5.76 -14.49
C ALA A 106 0.94 -7.18 -14.25
N SER A 107 0.49 -7.87 -15.29
CA SER A 107 -0.01 -9.24 -15.17
C SER A 107 1.09 -10.27 -14.84
N GLN A 108 2.29 -10.09 -15.37
CA GLN A 108 3.44 -10.92 -15.06
C GLN A 108 3.97 -10.62 -13.66
N GLN A 109 4.03 -9.35 -13.29
CA GLN A 109 4.39 -8.92 -11.94
C GLN A 109 3.48 -9.58 -10.89
N SER A 110 2.16 -9.53 -11.09
CA SER A 110 1.20 -10.16 -10.18
C SER A 110 1.44 -11.67 -9.97
N ILE A 111 1.85 -12.39 -11.03
CA ILE A 111 2.18 -13.81 -10.93
C ILE A 111 3.46 -14.02 -10.11
N ILE A 112 4.48 -13.18 -10.36
CA ILE A 112 5.76 -13.25 -9.63
C ILE A 112 5.52 -12.96 -8.15
N ASP A 113 4.80 -11.90 -7.84
CA ASP A 113 4.53 -11.47 -6.46
C ASP A 113 3.73 -12.52 -5.68
N LYS A 114 2.72 -13.11 -6.32
CA LYS A 114 1.99 -14.23 -5.74
C LYS A 114 2.90 -15.42 -5.46
N LYS A 115 3.80 -15.74 -6.38
CA LYS A 115 4.76 -16.83 -6.20
C LYS A 115 5.73 -16.53 -5.05
N ILE A 116 6.26 -15.31 -4.96
CA ILE A 116 7.12 -14.90 -3.84
C ILE A 116 6.38 -15.07 -2.51
N PHE A 117 5.12 -14.64 -2.44
CA PHE A 117 4.29 -14.82 -1.26
C PHE A 117 4.11 -16.29 -0.91
N ASP A 118 3.69 -17.12 -1.86
CA ASP A 118 3.45 -18.55 -1.65
C ASP A 118 4.74 -19.26 -1.21
N ASP A 119 5.86 -19.04 -1.91
CA ASP A 119 7.15 -19.68 -1.60
C ASP A 119 7.69 -19.24 -0.23
N THR A 120 7.45 -17.98 0.14
CA THR A 120 8.02 -17.42 1.37
C THR A 120 7.12 -17.65 2.57
N VAL A 121 5.81 -17.40 2.45
CA VAL A 121 4.88 -17.43 3.58
C VAL A 121 4.31 -18.82 3.79
N LEU A 122 3.88 -19.52 2.71
CA LEU A 122 3.25 -20.84 2.86
C LEU A 122 4.28 -21.95 3.15
N ASN A 123 5.42 -21.91 2.44
CA ASN A 123 6.41 -22.99 2.46
C ASN A 123 7.51 -22.83 3.51
N SER A 124 7.39 -21.86 4.43
CA SER A 124 8.34 -21.68 5.52
C SER A 124 7.67 -21.78 6.90
N GLN A 125 8.48 -21.85 7.96
CA GLN A 125 8.01 -22.21 9.30
C GLN A 125 7.99 -21.04 10.30
N TYR A 126 8.19 -19.80 9.81
CA TYR A 126 8.14 -18.63 10.70
C TYR A 126 6.73 -18.37 11.21
N LEU A 127 6.65 -17.77 12.40
CA LEU A 127 5.37 -17.40 13.03
C LEU A 127 4.86 -16.06 12.51
N GLN A 128 5.79 -15.14 12.19
CA GLN A 128 5.44 -13.82 11.66
C GLN A 128 6.20 -13.52 10.36
N TYR A 129 5.54 -12.84 9.45
CA TYR A 129 6.13 -12.37 8.19
C TYR A 129 5.90 -10.88 8.10
N HIS A 130 6.99 -10.11 8.12
CA HIS A 130 6.99 -8.66 7.99
C HIS A 130 7.11 -8.32 6.50
N ILE A 131 6.01 -7.91 5.88
CA ILE A 131 5.96 -7.67 4.44
C ILE A 131 6.00 -6.18 4.15
N TYR A 132 6.94 -5.78 3.32
CA TYR A 132 7.05 -4.46 2.71
C TYR A 132 6.68 -4.59 1.23
N THR A 133 5.67 -3.86 0.78
CA THR A 133 5.20 -3.99 -0.60
C THR A 133 4.39 -2.79 -1.07
N ASN A 134 4.49 -2.52 -2.37
CA ASN A 134 3.64 -1.62 -3.13
C ASN A 134 2.93 -2.37 -4.29
N SER A 135 3.12 -3.67 -4.35
CA SER A 135 2.69 -4.50 -5.48
C SER A 135 1.18 -4.65 -5.59
N ILE A 136 0.71 -4.79 -6.83
CA ILE A 136 -0.70 -4.98 -7.17
C ILE A 136 -0.91 -6.44 -7.59
N ILE A 137 -1.36 -7.29 -6.66
CA ILE A 137 -1.57 -8.71 -6.94
C ILE A 137 -3.00 -8.97 -7.45
N HIS A 138 -3.99 -8.21 -6.96
CA HIS A 138 -5.40 -8.32 -7.37
C HIS A 138 -6.04 -6.94 -7.50
N THR A 139 -6.46 -6.54 -8.71
CA THR A 139 -6.99 -5.19 -8.97
C THR A 139 -8.51 -5.06 -8.87
N GLN A 140 -9.26 -6.11 -9.20
CA GLN A 140 -10.72 -5.99 -9.38
C GLN A 140 -11.53 -5.93 -8.07
N ALA A 141 -10.99 -6.44 -6.97
CA ALA A 141 -11.69 -6.51 -5.69
C ALA A 141 -11.36 -5.34 -4.71
N PHE A 142 -10.49 -4.40 -5.08
CA PHE A 142 -9.98 -3.37 -4.18
C PHE A 142 -11.05 -2.57 -3.43
N PRO A 143 -12.11 -2.06 -4.05
CA PRO A 143 -13.12 -1.31 -3.30
C PRO A 143 -13.82 -2.14 -2.22
N ASN A 144 -14.04 -3.42 -2.46
CA ASN A 144 -14.67 -4.31 -1.49
C ASN A 144 -13.71 -4.68 -0.36
N LEU A 145 -12.44 -4.99 -0.70
CA LEU A 145 -11.39 -5.29 0.27
C LEU A 145 -11.10 -4.08 1.15
N PHE A 146 -11.07 -2.87 0.57
CA PHE A 146 -10.90 -1.63 1.32
C PHE A 146 -12.02 -1.45 2.36
N ARG A 147 -13.29 -1.60 1.95
CA ARG A 147 -14.44 -1.52 2.86
C ARG A 147 -14.47 -2.64 3.90
N GLU A 148 -13.85 -3.76 3.63
CA GLU A 148 -13.72 -4.87 4.59
C GLU A 148 -12.71 -4.54 5.70
N LEU A 149 -11.58 -3.95 5.32
CA LEU A 149 -10.52 -3.59 6.25
C LEU A 149 -10.80 -2.30 7.00
N PHE A 150 -11.31 -1.28 6.32
CA PHE A 150 -11.28 0.09 6.80
C PHE A 150 -12.65 0.74 6.92
N THR A 151 -12.81 1.51 7.98
CA THR A 151 -13.82 2.55 8.12
C THR A 151 -13.12 3.87 8.48
N PRO A 152 -13.65 5.03 8.07
CA PRO A 152 -13.10 6.31 8.47
C PRO A 152 -13.10 6.48 9.99
N SER A 153 -12.07 7.08 10.55
CA SER A 153 -12.11 7.62 11.91
C SER A 153 -13.05 8.84 11.98
N ASP A 154 -13.44 9.25 13.17
CA ASP A 154 -14.23 10.49 13.36
C ASP A 154 -13.52 11.72 12.78
N LYS A 155 -12.18 11.77 12.88
CA LYS A 155 -11.33 12.82 12.29
C LYS A 155 -11.48 12.86 10.77
N LEU A 156 -11.33 11.72 10.09
CA LEU A 156 -11.46 11.64 8.65
C LEU A 156 -12.92 11.88 8.20
N GLN A 157 -13.90 11.30 8.91
CA GLN A 157 -15.31 11.48 8.59
C GLN A 157 -15.72 12.96 8.67
N SER A 158 -15.27 13.66 9.72
CA SER A 158 -15.54 15.10 9.87
C SER A 158 -14.97 15.93 8.72
N LEU A 159 -13.77 15.57 8.22
CA LEU A 159 -13.18 16.22 7.05
C LEU A 159 -13.99 15.93 5.77
N ILE A 160 -14.39 14.68 5.57
CA ILE A 160 -15.23 14.29 4.43
C ILE A 160 -16.55 15.05 4.46
N ASP A 161 -17.23 15.13 5.61
CA ASP A 161 -18.50 15.80 5.78
C ASP A 161 -18.37 17.32 5.54
N LEU A 162 -17.29 17.93 6.01
CA LEU A 162 -16.98 19.34 5.75
C LEU A 162 -16.82 19.60 4.24
N HIS A 163 -16.05 18.75 3.56
CA HIS A 163 -15.86 18.88 2.12
C HIS A 163 -17.15 18.63 1.33
N HIS A 164 -17.93 17.63 1.70
CA HIS A 164 -19.24 17.37 1.10
C HIS A 164 -20.20 18.54 1.30
N LYS A 165 -20.23 19.16 2.47
CA LYS A 165 -21.02 20.36 2.74
C LYS A 165 -20.62 21.52 1.83
N ASN A 166 -19.33 21.70 1.56
CA ASN A 166 -18.82 22.80 0.74
C ASN A 166 -19.02 22.55 -0.75
N ILE A 167 -18.75 21.32 -1.23
CA ILE A 167 -18.76 21.01 -2.67
C ILE A 167 -20.10 20.40 -3.15
N GLY A 168 -20.85 19.72 -2.24
CA GLY A 168 -22.08 19.01 -2.56
C GLY A 168 -21.83 17.58 -3.06
N GLU A 169 -22.91 16.88 -3.38
CA GLU A 169 -22.85 15.48 -3.84
C GLU A 169 -22.42 15.31 -5.30
N LYS A 170 -22.64 16.35 -6.11
CA LYS A 170 -22.35 16.32 -7.55
C LYS A 170 -21.29 17.36 -7.87
N TYR A 171 -20.13 16.88 -8.25
CA TYR A 171 -19.00 17.70 -8.68
C TYR A 171 -18.16 16.97 -9.72
N VAL A 172 -17.33 17.73 -10.40
CA VAL A 172 -16.28 17.19 -11.27
C VAL A 172 -14.94 17.36 -10.57
N ALA A 173 -14.06 16.38 -10.68
CA ALA A 173 -12.72 16.47 -10.12
C ALA A 173 -11.68 16.59 -11.24
N ALA A 174 -10.73 17.51 -11.07
CA ALA A 174 -9.54 17.64 -11.90
C ALA A 174 -8.31 17.48 -11.01
N SER A 175 -7.42 16.54 -11.36
CA SER A 175 -6.20 16.29 -10.61
C SER A 175 -4.97 16.58 -11.46
N PHE A 176 -4.06 17.38 -10.91
CA PHE A 176 -2.78 17.73 -11.55
C PHE A 176 -1.65 17.17 -10.70
N ARG A 177 -0.76 16.41 -11.32
CA ARG A 177 0.41 15.85 -10.67
C ARG A 177 1.65 16.30 -11.40
N PHE A 178 2.45 17.13 -10.74
CA PHE A 178 3.67 17.70 -11.28
C PHE A 178 4.93 16.95 -10.80
N LEU A 179 4.79 16.10 -9.79
CA LEU A 179 5.91 15.45 -9.12
C LEU A 179 6.92 16.52 -8.64
N GLU A 180 8.20 16.33 -8.88
CA GLU A 180 9.25 17.27 -8.49
C GLU A 180 9.46 18.42 -9.49
N LEU A 181 8.79 18.39 -10.67
CA LEU A 181 9.03 19.33 -11.77
C LEU A 181 8.91 20.81 -11.36
N LEU A 182 8.01 21.15 -10.42
CA LEU A 182 7.81 22.51 -9.96
C LEU A 182 8.66 22.88 -8.74
N GLY A 183 9.32 21.91 -8.09
CA GLY A 183 10.22 22.12 -6.96
C GLY A 183 9.56 22.48 -5.63
N ASP A 184 8.22 22.43 -5.53
CA ASP A 184 7.45 22.67 -4.31
C ASP A 184 6.90 21.38 -3.68
N PHE A 185 7.11 20.24 -4.34
CA PHE A 185 6.87 18.91 -3.82
C PHE A 185 8.18 18.10 -3.87
N LYS A 186 8.44 17.29 -2.88
CA LYS A 186 9.55 16.33 -2.89
C LYS A 186 9.01 14.94 -2.63
N ASP A 187 9.22 14.05 -3.60
CA ASP A 187 9.15 12.62 -3.33
C ASP A 187 10.47 12.16 -2.67
N SER A 188 10.45 11.09 -1.91
CA SER A 188 11.53 10.71 -1.02
C SER A 188 12.87 10.41 -1.71
N GLU A 189 12.88 10.19 -3.01
CA GLU A 189 14.09 9.78 -3.74
C GLU A 189 14.58 10.72 -4.84
N GLY A 190 13.93 11.86 -5.05
CA GLY A 190 14.42 12.91 -5.97
C GLY A 190 14.78 12.38 -7.35
N MET A 191 13.88 11.67 -7.99
CA MET A 191 14.13 11.05 -9.30
C MET A 191 13.92 12.00 -10.48
N ASP A 192 13.14 13.07 -10.29
CA ASP A 192 12.77 13.96 -11.38
C ASP A 192 13.58 15.26 -11.33
N GLU A 193 14.03 15.71 -12.47
CA GLU A 193 14.75 16.97 -12.62
C GLU A 193 13.79 18.14 -12.43
N ILE A 194 14.10 19.03 -11.48
CA ILE A 194 13.34 20.27 -11.29
C ILE A 194 13.51 21.14 -12.54
N LEU A 195 12.39 21.52 -13.15
CA LEU A 195 12.41 22.38 -14.34
C LEU A 195 13.02 23.76 -14.05
N PRO A 196 13.69 24.40 -15.01
CA PRO A 196 14.09 25.80 -14.91
C PRO A 196 12.88 26.72 -14.62
N PRO A 197 13.04 27.82 -13.86
CA PRO A 197 11.93 28.66 -13.44
C PRO A 197 11.01 29.17 -14.56
N ARG A 198 11.58 29.39 -15.75
CA ARG A 198 10.82 29.81 -16.93
C ARG A 198 9.90 28.68 -17.43
N GLU A 199 10.40 27.45 -17.43
CA GLU A 199 9.64 26.28 -17.88
C GLU A 199 8.57 25.89 -16.85
N GLN A 200 8.87 25.97 -15.55
CA GLN A 200 7.86 25.81 -14.49
C GLN A 200 6.68 26.75 -14.70
N LYS A 201 6.96 28.03 -14.98
CA LYS A 201 5.90 29.03 -15.23
C LYS A 201 5.07 28.67 -16.45
N LEU A 202 5.71 28.27 -17.54
CA LEU A 202 5.03 27.85 -18.76
C LEU A 202 4.15 26.62 -18.54
N LEU A 203 4.64 25.63 -17.81
CA LEU A 203 3.88 24.41 -17.49
C LEU A 203 2.63 24.74 -16.66
N ILE A 204 2.77 25.56 -15.62
CA ILE A 204 1.63 26.01 -14.80
C ILE A 204 0.61 26.77 -15.69
N GLU A 205 1.07 27.66 -16.55
CA GLU A 205 0.21 28.42 -17.47
C GLU A 205 -0.56 27.50 -18.41
N GLN A 206 0.12 26.52 -19.02
CA GLN A 206 -0.51 25.56 -19.92
C GLN A 206 -1.57 24.73 -19.20
N CYS A 207 -1.25 24.16 -18.03
CA CYS A 207 -2.21 23.40 -17.24
C CYS A 207 -3.42 24.25 -16.83
N TYR A 208 -3.20 25.50 -16.48
CA TYR A 208 -4.28 26.43 -16.15
C TYR A 208 -5.18 26.76 -17.34
N ILE A 209 -4.60 26.93 -18.53
CA ILE A 209 -5.36 27.13 -19.78
C ILE A 209 -6.21 25.90 -20.09
N GLU A 210 -5.66 24.71 -19.97
CA GLU A 210 -6.41 23.47 -20.20
C GLU A 210 -7.52 23.27 -19.14
N LEU A 211 -7.25 23.59 -17.88
CA LEU A 211 -8.28 23.57 -16.84
C LEU A 211 -9.42 24.55 -17.18
N LYS A 212 -9.12 25.77 -17.63
CA LYS A 212 -10.15 26.73 -18.05
C LYS A 212 -10.99 26.22 -19.23
N LYS A 213 -10.33 25.69 -20.26
CA LYS A 213 -11.05 25.09 -21.39
C LYS A 213 -11.98 23.97 -20.94
N PHE A 214 -11.53 23.14 -20.00
CA PHE A 214 -12.35 22.09 -19.43
C PHE A 214 -13.55 22.68 -18.66
N ILE A 215 -13.33 23.70 -17.83
CA ILE A 215 -14.39 24.41 -17.10
C ILE A 215 -15.45 24.96 -18.04
N ASP A 216 -15.04 25.54 -19.15
CA ASP A 216 -15.94 26.11 -20.15
C ASP A 216 -16.86 25.07 -20.83
N THR A 217 -16.52 23.79 -20.73
CA THR A 217 -17.38 22.69 -21.24
C THR A 217 -18.42 22.22 -20.23
N LEU A 218 -18.33 22.66 -18.97
CA LEU A 218 -19.19 22.18 -17.89
C LEU A 218 -20.48 23.05 -17.78
N PRO A 219 -21.56 22.49 -17.24
CA PRO A 219 -22.74 23.26 -16.92
C PRO A 219 -22.44 24.43 -15.95
N GLU A 220 -23.11 25.56 -16.10
CA GLU A 220 -22.86 26.82 -15.37
C GLU A 220 -22.81 26.67 -13.83
N PHE A 221 -23.52 25.70 -13.26
CA PHE A 221 -23.56 25.47 -11.81
C PHE A 221 -22.75 24.24 -11.36
N CYS A 222 -21.88 23.70 -12.21
CA CYS A 222 -21.07 22.56 -11.87
C CYS A 222 -19.95 22.98 -10.92
N LYS A 223 -19.90 22.37 -9.74
CA LYS A 223 -18.77 22.56 -8.81
C LYS A 223 -17.59 21.71 -9.26
N ILE A 224 -16.39 22.22 -9.04
CA ILE A 224 -15.15 21.57 -9.47
C ILE A 224 -14.24 21.44 -8.26
N LEU A 225 -13.76 20.21 -8.01
CA LEU A 225 -12.70 19.94 -7.08
C LEU A 225 -11.38 19.88 -7.85
N VAL A 226 -10.49 20.82 -7.58
CA VAL A 226 -9.13 20.80 -8.15
C VAL A 226 -8.17 20.29 -7.06
N THR A 227 -7.38 19.28 -7.40
CA THR A 227 -6.33 18.75 -6.52
C THR A 227 -4.98 18.79 -7.23
N SER A 228 -3.92 19.08 -6.49
CA SER A 228 -2.55 19.07 -7.00
C SER A 228 -1.56 18.73 -5.88
N ASP A 229 -0.40 18.23 -6.27
CA ASP A 229 0.79 18.12 -5.45
C ASP A 229 1.63 19.41 -5.45
N SER A 230 1.21 20.44 -6.18
CA SER A 230 1.86 21.75 -6.21
C SER A 230 0.98 22.83 -5.57
N GLU A 231 1.47 23.41 -4.48
CA GLU A 231 0.82 24.59 -3.86
C GLU A 231 0.86 25.81 -4.78
N ARG A 232 1.92 25.96 -5.57
CA ARG A 232 2.09 27.07 -6.53
C ARG A 232 1.04 27.03 -7.64
N PHE A 233 0.66 25.84 -8.07
CA PHE A 233 -0.42 25.66 -9.05
C PHE A 233 -1.77 25.97 -8.44
N LEU A 234 -2.04 25.51 -7.22
CA LEU A 234 -3.32 25.74 -6.52
C LEU A 234 -3.54 27.22 -6.13
N ALA A 235 -2.44 27.97 -5.95
CA ALA A 235 -2.49 29.40 -5.61
C ALA A 235 -2.82 30.31 -6.81
N LYS A 236 -2.88 29.78 -8.04
CA LYS A 236 -3.18 30.54 -9.25
C LYS A 236 -4.67 30.60 -9.54
#